data_eaabb1c8feef8b27d491e230e946bf3c
#
_entry.id   eaabb1c8feef8b27d491e230e946bf3c
#
_cell.length_a   1.000
_cell.length_b   1.000
_cell.length_c   1.000
_cell.angle_alpha   90.00
_cell.angle_beta   90.00
_cell.angle_gamma   90.00
#
_symmetry.space_group_name_H-M   'P 1'
#
loop_
_entity.id
_entity.type
_entity.pdbx_description
1 polymer ?
#
loop_
_entity_poly.entity_id
_entity_poly.type
_entity_poly.pdbx_seq_one_letter_code
_entity_poly.pdbx_strand_id
1 'polypeptide(L)'
;MKTASLNKSLFFSKTSQYLNVYLPRQAGKSARTIKTYADALTVFRRYLYEERGISIRSFKFEDCSRDLLLEYLEYLKKDHKASSCNNRMAAIRSYLWYVADGDISMQSIALMASKVPRIREPKITRETIRENDFSALLSAPPNTKIGIRDRTIMILLYDSAVRVSELLSLNISSINFSSSPVYIRIHGKGDKERIITITDKTAGHLRVYMKTFHPCCDKDMPLFYTNIKGITGRMSPGNVARIISKYAALIRADHPDLPERIYPHMFRRTRACNLYQDGVELELVSRILGHSSTQTTRIYAAPSIEMMREAMEHNEDSVPDENPLWLGDEAELARLCGIR
;
A
#
# COMPACT_ATOMS: atom_id res chain seq x y z
N MET A 1 -10.67 -18.54 -38.29
CA MET A 1 -11.82 -17.82 -37.72
C MET A 1 -11.87 -16.43 -38.34
N LYS A 2 -12.93 -16.13 -39.10
CA LYS A 2 -13.12 -14.82 -39.74
C LYS A 2 -13.27 -13.80 -38.61
N THR A 3 -12.35 -12.83 -38.47
CA THR A 3 -12.48 -11.62 -37.65
C THR A 3 -13.64 -10.82 -38.26
N ALA A 4 -14.83 -10.97 -37.68
CA ALA A 4 -15.93 -10.07 -37.98
C ALA A 4 -15.46 -8.65 -37.68
N SER A 5 -15.55 -7.75 -38.65
CA SER A 5 -15.28 -6.33 -38.51
C SER A 5 -16.23 -5.81 -37.43
N LEU A 6 -15.72 -5.69 -36.18
CA LEU A 6 -16.46 -5.10 -35.08
C LEU A 6 -16.83 -3.66 -35.46
N ASN A 7 -18.12 -3.32 -35.40
CA ASN A 7 -18.60 -1.98 -35.65
C ASN A 7 -17.88 -1.02 -34.67
N LYS A 8 -17.12 -0.07 -35.21
CA LYS A 8 -16.26 0.86 -34.45
C LYS A 8 -17.03 1.74 -33.45
N SER A 9 -18.34 1.90 -33.62
CA SER A 9 -19.20 2.67 -32.74
C SER A 9 -19.57 1.94 -31.44
N LEU A 10 -19.42 0.60 -31.38
CA LEU A 10 -19.74 -0.19 -30.19
C LEU A 10 -18.75 0.06 -29.07
N PHE A 11 -19.23 0.32 -27.87
CA PHE A 11 -18.44 0.66 -26.70
C PHE A 11 -17.29 -0.30 -26.44
N PHE A 12 -17.51 -1.60 -26.51
CA PHE A 12 -16.50 -2.61 -26.21
C PHE A 12 -15.61 -3.00 -27.41
N SER A 13 -15.80 -2.36 -28.57
CA SER A 13 -15.07 -2.72 -29.81
C SER A 13 -13.54 -2.56 -29.71
N LYS A 14 -13.07 -1.60 -28.91
CA LYS A 14 -11.64 -1.29 -28.75
C LYS A 14 -11.02 -1.88 -27.48
N THR A 15 -11.74 -2.64 -26.66
CA THR A 15 -11.27 -3.17 -25.37
C THR A 15 -10.10 -4.12 -25.51
N SER A 16 -10.10 -4.98 -26.53
CA SER A 16 -8.98 -5.90 -26.78
C SER A 16 -7.68 -5.16 -27.10
N GLN A 17 -7.75 -4.14 -27.96
CA GLN A 17 -6.59 -3.30 -28.30
C GLN A 17 -6.11 -2.49 -27.08
N TYR A 18 -7.04 -1.94 -26.31
CA TYR A 18 -6.75 -1.22 -25.08
C TYR A 18 -6.01 -2.08 -24.04
N LEU A 19 -6.55 -3.27 -23.73
CA LEU A 19 -6.02 -4.15 -22.69
C LEU A 19 -4.71 -4.85 -23.10
N ASN A 20 -4.58 -5.27 -24.39
CA ASN A 20 -3.48 -6.11 -24.82
C ASN A 20 -2.35 -5.36 -25.54
N VAL A 21 -2.60 -4.13 -26.01
CA VAL A 21 -1.60 -3.33 -26.72
C VAL A 21 -1.32 -2.03 -26.02
N TYR A 22 -2.33 -1.17 -25.83
CA TYR A 22 -2.15 0.16 -25.26
C TYR A 22 -1.62 0.11 -23.82
N LEU A 23 -2.32 -0.57 -22.93
CA LEU A 23 -1.95 -0.61 -21.50
C LEU A 23 -0.55 -1.20 -21.26
N PRO A 24 -0.16 -2.35 -21.85
CA PRO A 24 1.16 -2.92 -21.60
C PRO A 24 2.29 -2.19 -22.35
N ARG A 25 2.08 -1.81 -23.61
CA ARG A 25 3.16 -1.34 -24.48
C ARG A 25 3.31 0.18 -24.49
N GLN A 26 2.21 0.93 -24.50
CA GLN A 26 2.24 2.40 -24.60
C GLN A 26 2.12 3.07 -23.24
N ALA A 27 1.22 2.57 -22.38
CA ALA A 27 1.02 3.13 -21.05
C ALA A 27 1.89 2.48 -19.96
N GLY A 28 2.71 1.45 -20.26
CA GLY A 28 3.64 0.80 -19.35
C GLY A 28 2.98 0.22 -18.09
N LYS A 29 1.70 -0.24 -18.20
CA LYS A 29 0.97 -0.75 -17.04
C LYS A 29 1.35 -2.18 -16.71
N SER A 30 1.44 -2.48 -15.40
CA SER A 30 1.72 -3.84 -14.93
C SER A 30 0.59 -4.82 -15.28
N ALA A 31 0.90 -6.11 -15.42
CA ALA A 31 -0.09 -7.17 -15.64
C ALA A 31 -1.24 -7.15 -14.62
N ARG A 32 -0.93 -6.82 -13.35
CA ARG A 32 -1.94 -6.68 -12.28
C ARG A 32 -2.90 -5.51 -12.55
N THR A 33 -2.38 -4.37 -13.00
CA THR A 33 -3.21 -3.21 -13.36
C THR A 33 -4.09 -3.52 -14.55
N ILE A 34 -3.54 -4.19 -15.57
CA ILE A 34 -4.29 -4.61 -16.76
C ILE A 34 -5.44 -5.54 -16.37
N LYS A 35 -5.17 -6.54 -15.52
CA LYS A 35 -6.20 -7.43 -14.98
C LYS A 35 -7.29 -6.65 -14.24
N THR A 36 -6.91 -5.72 -13.37
CA THR A 36 -7.88 -4.89 -12.62
C THR A 36 -8.77 -4.08 -13.57
N TYR A 37 -8.23 -3.56 -14.66
CA TYR A 37 -9.00 -2.80 -15.66
C TYR A 37 -9.91 -3.72 -16.49
N ALA A 38 -9.44 -4.91 -16.85
CA ALA A 38 -10.25 -5.91 -17.50
C ALA A 38 -11.43 -6.35 -16.62
N ASP A 39 -11.17 -6.61 -15.33
CA ASP A 39 -12.20 -6.97 -14.36
C ASP A 39 -13.24 -5.83 -14.21
N ALA A 40 -12.79 -4.56 -14.19
CA ALA A 40 -13.69 -3.40 -14.09
C ALA A 40 -14.62 -3.28 -15.32
N LEU A 41 -14.06 -3.43 -16.53
CA LEU A 41 -14.86 -3.44 -17.78
C LEU A 41 -15.79 -4.64 -17.86
N THR A 42 -15.39 -5.79 -17.32
CA THR A 42 -16.24 -6.99 -17.22
C THR A 42 -17.43 -6.75 -16.30
N VAL A 43 -17.21 -6.11 -15.13
CA VAL A 43 -18.29 -5.78 -14.20
C VAL A 43 -19.26 -4.75 -14.81
N PHE A 44 -18.73 -3.75 -15.55
CA PHE A 44 -19.58 -2.78 -16.26
C PHE A 44 -20.44 -3.45 -17.34
N ARG A 45 -19.85 -4.36 -18.14
CA ARG A 45 -20.60 -5.16 -19.11
C ARG A 45 -21.71 -6.00 -18.46
N ARG A 46 -21.40 -6.60 -17.28
CA ARG A 46 -22.37 -7.40 -16.54
C ARG A 46 -23.54 -6.55 -16.08
N TYR A 47 -23.26 -5.38 -15.48
CA TYR A 47 -24.30 -4.40 -15.10
C TYR A 47 -25.22 -4.03 -16.26
N LEU A 48 -24.64 -3.70 -17.43
CA LEU A 48 -25.44 -3.36 -18.63
C LEU A 48 -26.36 -4.50 -19.04
N TYR A 49 -25.88 -5.74 -18.97
CA TYR A 49 -26.67 -6.90 -19.39
C TYR A 49 -27.72 -7.31 -18.35
N GLU A 50 -27.32 -7.47 -17.10
CA GLU A 50 -28.15 -8.03 -16.03
C GLU A 50 -29.16 -7.01 -15.47
N GLU A 51 -28.74 -5.75 -15.29
CA GLU A 51 -29.58 -4.72 -14.66
C GLU A 51 -30.32 -3.86 -15.68
N ARG A 52 -29.80 -3.71 -16.89
CA ARG A 52 -30.34 -2.82 -17.91
C ARG A 52 -30.85 -3.55 -19.17
N GLY A 53 -30.63 -4.86 -19.28
CA GLY A 53 -30.99 -5.63 -20.47
C GLY A 53 -30.26 -5.23 -21.76
N ILE A 54 -29.13 -4.49 -21.61
CA ILE A 54 -28.39 -3.95 -22.76
C ILE A 54 -27.27 -4.92 -23.16
N SER A 55 -27.32 -5.38 -24.42
CA SER A 55 -26.31 -6.28 -24.95
C SER A 55 -25.04 -5.54 -25.36
N ILE A 56 -23.88 -6.22 -25.20
CA ILE A 56 -22.59 -5.78 -25.77
C ILE A 56 -22.64 -5.52 -27.30
N ARG A 57 -23.61 -6.14 -27.99
CA ARG A 57 -23.78 -6.01 -29.44
C ARG A 57 -24.53 -4.75 -29.86
N SER A 58 -25.20 -4.07 -28.92
CA SER A 58 -25.99 -2.88 -29.20
C SER A 58 -25.48 -1.63 -28.49
N PHE A 59 -24.75 -1.77 -27.38
CA PHE A 59 -24.27 -0.63 -26.57
C PHE A 59 -23.16 0.13 -27.30
N LYS A 60 -23.43 1.38 -27.64
CA LYS A 60 -22.49 2.28 -28.35
C LYS A 60 -21.81 3.23 -27.39
N PHE A 61 -20.76 3.91 -27.84
CA PHE A 61 -20.11 4.97 -27.06
C PHE A 61 -21.05 6.11 -26.70
N GLU A 62 -21.93 6.49 -27.62
CA GLU A 62 -22.93 7.56 -27.45
C GLU A 62 -23.95 7.23 -26.33
N ASP A 63 -24.24 5.95 -26.11
CA ASP A 63 -25.15 5.49 -25.05
C ASP A 63 -24.52 5.61 -23.64
N CYS A 64 -23.20 5.79 -23.55
CA CYS A 64 -22.49 5.96 -22.30
C CYS A 64 -22.69 7.38 -21.74
N SER A 65 -23.90 7.65 -21.25
CA SER A 65 -24.26 8.94 -20.68
C SER A 65 -23.75 9.12 -19.25
N ARG A 66 -23.78 10.38 -18.76
CA ARG A 66 -23.46 10.69 -17.37
C ARG A 66 -24.42 9.99 -16.40
N ASP A 67 -25.70 9.95 -16.73
CA ASP A 67 -26.72 9.37 -15.87
C ASP A 67 -26.55 7.85 -15.76
N LEU A 68 -26.23 7.17 -16.86
CA LEU A 68 -25.89 5.75 -16.85
C LEU A 68 -24.67 5.46 -15.94
N LEU A 69 -23.63 6.32 -15.99
CA LEU A 69 -22.45 6.14 -15.14
C LEU A 69 -22.73 6.44 -13.66
N LEU A 70 -23.64 7.36 -13.35
CA LEU A 70 -24.11 7.62 -11.99
C LEU A 70 -24.95 6.44 -11.47
N GLU A 71 -25.85 5.90 -12.25
CA GLU A 71 -26.63 4.70 -11.90
C GLU A 71 -25.72 3.48 -11.69
N TYR A 72 -24.72 3.31 -12.56
CA TYR A 72 -23.71 2.28 -12.36
C TYR A 72 -22.90 2.47 -11.06
N LEU A 73 -22.61 3.71 -10.71
CA LEU A 73 -21.92 4.02 -9.45
C LEU A 73 -22.79 3.67 -8.24
N GLU A 74 -24.11 3.95 -8.29
CA GLU A 74 -25.06 3.54 -7.24
C GLU A 74 -25.20 2.01 -7.16
N TYR A 75 -25.24 1.33 -8.31
CA TYR A 75 -25.22 -0.14 -8.35
C TYR A 75 -23.97 -0.70 -7.65
N LEU A 76 -22.78 -0.14 -7.91
CA LEU A 76 -21.54 -0.57 -7.29
C LEU A 76 -21.52 -0.37 -5.77
N LYS A 77 -22.18 0.70 -5.27
CA LYS A 77 -22.21 1.01 -3.83
C LYS A 77 -22.93 -0.05 -3.00
N LYS A 78 -23.84 -0.83 -3.58
CA LYS A 78 -24.59 -1.86 -2.87
C LYS A 78 -23.66 -2.91 -2.23
N ASP A 79 -22.62 -3.33 -2.98
CA ASP A 79 -21.78 -4.47 -2.58
C ASP A 79 -20.29 -4.11 -2.45
N HIS A 80 -19.90 -2.87 -2.75
CA HIS A 80 -18.49 -2.52 -2.82
C HIS A 80 -18.13 -1.28 -2.01
N LYS A 81 -16.91 -1.33 -1.42
CA LYS A 81 -16.31 -0.17 -0.73
C LYS A 81 -16.05 0.97 -1.71
N ALA A 82 -16.11 2.21 -1.21
CA ALA A 82 -15.89 3.43 -1.99
C ALA A 82 -14.61 3.39 -2.86
N SER A 83 -13.49 2.88 -2.31
CA SER A 83 -12.24 2.72 -3.05
C SER A 83 -12.35 1.79 -4.25
N SER A 84 -13.10 0.68 -4.11
CA SER A 84 -13.34 -0.27 -5.20
C SER A 84 -14.22 0.32 -6.29
N CYS A 85 -15.27 1.07 -5.91
CA CYS A 85 -16.12 1.80 -6.84
C CYS A 85 -15.31 2.84 -7.63
N ASN A 86 -14.51 3.65 -6.93
CA ASN A 86 -13.64 4.66 -7.53
C ASN A 86 -12.63 4.04 -8.52
N ASN A 87 -12.04 2.89 -8.18
CA ASN A 87 -11.10 2.20 -9.05
C ASN A 87 -11.76 1.67 -10.33
N ARG A 88 -13.00 1.13 -10.23
CA ARG A 88 -13.75 0.69 -11.41
C ARG A 88 -14.11 1.86 -12.32
N MET A 89 -14.58 2.98 -11.74
CA MET A 89 -14.86 4.20 -12.50
C MET A 89 -13.60 4.77 -13.16
N ALA A 90 -12.44 4.70 -12.49
CA ALA A 90 -11.17 5.12 -13.07
C ALA A 90 -10.77 4.27 -14.28
N ALA A 91 -11.03 2.97 -14.27
CA ALA A 91 -10.77 2.10 -15.42
C ALA A 91 -11.66 2.45 -16.62
N ILE A 92 -12.95 2.73 -16.41
CA ILE A 92 -13.87 3.16 -17.48
C ILE A 92 -13.41 4.50 -18.06
N ARG A 93 -13.06 5.48 -17.21
CA ARG A 93 -12.54 6.78 -17.66
C ARG A 93 -11.26 6.62 -18.48
N SER A 94 -10.32 5.79 -18.00
CA SER A 94 -9.08 5.52 -18.74
C SER A 94 -9.34 4.89 -20.11
N TYR A 95 -10.32 4.01 -20.20
CA TYR A 95 -10.71 3.43 -21.47
C TYR A 95 -11.34 4.46 -22.42
N LEU A 96 -12.26 5.31 -21.92
CA LEU A 96 -12.87 6.37 -22.73
C LEU A 96 -11.86 7.39 -23.23
N TRP A 97 -10.87 7.77 -22.40
CA TRP A 97 -9.78 8.65 -22.85
C TRP A 97 -8.91 8.00 -23.91
N TYR A 98 -8.59 6.71 -23.78
CA TYR A 98 -7.89 5.97 -24.82
C TYR A 98 -8.65 5.99 -26.16
N VAL A 99 -9.96 5.85 -26.11
CA VAL A 99 -10.81 5.92 -27.34
C VAL A 99 -10.81 7.34 -27.90
N ALA A 100 -10.91 8.35 -27.04
CA ALA A 100 -10.91 9.76 -27.42
C ALA A 100 -9.58 10.25 -28.01
N ASP A 101 -8.46 9.67 -27.60
CA ASP A 101 -7.14 9.94 -28.19
C ASP A 101 -7.07 9.50 -29.66
N GLY A 102 -7.80 8.46 -30.03
CA GLY A 102 -7.87 7.96 -31.41
C GLY A 102 -9.05 8.51 -32.23
N ASP A 103 -9.97 9.23 -31.61
CA ASP A 103 -11.19 9.77 -32.26
C ASP A 103 -11.72 10.99 -31.51
N ILE A 104 -11.47 12.16 -32.07
CA ILE A 104 -11.83 13.45 -31.47
C ILE A 104 -13.35 13.55 -31.18
N SER A 105 -14.19 12.92 -31.97
CA SER A 105 -15.64 12.92 -31.73
C SER A 105 -16.03 12.31 -30.38
N MET A 106 -15.18 11.47 -29.79
CA MET A 106 -15.38 10.80 -28.49
C MET A 106 -14.92 11.63 -27.29
N GLN A 107 -14.27 12.78 -27.50
CA GLN A 107 -13.74 13.62 -26.41
C GLN A 107 -14.83 14.12 -25.46
N SER A 108 -16.00 14.48 -26.00
CA SER A 108 -17.14 14.93 -25.18
C SER A 108 -17.58 13.86 -24.17
N ILE A 109 -17.59 12.58 -24.58
CA ILE A 109 -17.96 11.45 -23.73
C ILE A 109 -16.89 11.20 -22.65
N ALA A 110 -15.60 11.23 -23.03
CA ALA A 110 -14.51 11.07 -22.06
C ALA A 110 -14.49 12.22 -21.04
N LEU A 111 -14.72 13.45 -21.48
CA LEU A 111 -14.80 14.62 -20.61
C LEU A 111 -16.00 14.52 -19.66
N MET A 112 -17.17 14.14 -20.18
CA MET A 112 -18.38 13.93 -19.37
C MET A 112 -18.14 12.84 -18.31
N ALA A 113 -17.56 11.70 -18.66
CA ALA A 113 -17.22 10.64 -17.72
C ALA A 113 -16.23 11.10 -16.64
N SER A 114 -15.33 12.03 -16.97
CA SER A 114 -14.37 12.61 -16.01
C SER A 114 -15.06 13.48 -14.95
N LYS A 115 -16.22 14.06 -15.27
CA LYS A 115 -17.04 14.88 -14.35
C LYS A 115 -17.93 14.06 -13.42
N VAL A 116 -18.06 12.74 -13.59
CA VAL A 116 -18.75 11.89 -12.62
C VAL A 116 -17.99 11.96 -11.28
N PRO A 117 -18.65 12.27 -10.15
CA PRO A 117 -17.96 12.48 -8.88
C PRO A 117 -17.28 11.20 -8.37
N ARG A 118 -16.21 11.37 -7.61
CA ARG A 118 -15.63 10.28 -6.81
C ARG A 118 -16.41 10.14 -5.51
N ILE A 119 -16.61 8.91 -5.07
CA ILE A 119 -17.15 8.65 -3.73
C ILE A 119 -16.10 9.06 -2.72
N ARG A 120 -16.50 9.88 -1.74
CA ARG A 120 -15.62 10.27 -0.63
C ARG A 120 -15.29 9.04 0.21
N GLU A 121 -14.00 8.79 0.37
CA GLU A 121 -13.52 7.73 1.25
C GLU A 121 -13.34 8.31 2.66
N PRO A 122 -13.86 7.65 3.72
CA PRO A 122 -13.58 8.09 5.08
C PRO A 122 -12.07 8.01 5.33
N LYS A 123 -11.53 9.02 6.03
CA LYS A 123 -10.17 8.97 6.53
C LYS A 123 -10.13 7.98 7.68
N ILE A 124 -9.82 6.74 7.39
CA ILE A 124 -9.63 5.71 8.42
C ILE A 124 -8.23 5.87 8.96
N THR A 125 -8.11 6.11 10.27
CA THR A 125 -6.83 5.96 10.98
C THR A 125 -6.39 4.51 10.81
N ARG A 126 -5.26 4.34 10.17
CA ARG A 126 -4.79 2.99 9.82
C ARG A 126 -4.03 2.44 11.03
N GLU A 127 -4.51 1.34 11.58
CA GLU A 127 -3.92 0.65 12.71
C GLU A 127 -2.46 0.25 12.47
N THR A 128 -1.64 0.35 13.52
CA THR A 128 -0.29 -0.17 13.62
C THR A 128 -0.26 -1.28 14.68
N ILE A 129 0.79 -2.08 14.69
CA ILE A 129 0.99 -3.10 15.72
C ILE A 129 1.80 -2.45 16.85
N ARG A 130 1.34 -2.56 18.09
CA ARG A 130 2.07 -2.08 19.27
C ARG A 130 3.37 -2.85 19.43
N GLU A 131 4.39 -2.24 20.04
CA GLU A 131 5.72 -2.83 20.16
C GLU A 131 5.73 -4.18 20.89
N ASN A 132 5.01 -4.29 22.00
CA ASN A 132 4.90 -5.54 22.76
C ASN A 132 4.23 -6.65 21.95
N ASP A 133 3.15 -6.34 21.24
CA ASP A 133 2.42 -7.27 20.37
C ASP A 133 3.29 -7.69 19.19
N PHE A 134 4.07 -6.74 18.67
CA PHE A 134 4.98 -7.01 17.57
C PHE A 134 6.12 -7.93 17.99
N SER A 135 6.71 -7.71 19.16
CA SER A 135 7.76 -8.55 19.75
C SER A 135 7.25 -9.98 19.99
N ALA A 136 6.04 -10.13 20.53
CA ALA A 136 5.40 -11.43 20.72
C ALA A 136 5.17 -12.13 19.37
N LEU A 137 4.69 -11.40 18.36
CA LEU A 137 4.45 -11.93 17.02
C LEU A 137 5.74 -12.46 16.36
N LEU A 138 6.86 -11.75 16.51
CA LEU A 138 8.15 -12.18 15.98
C LEU A 138 8.73 -13.38 16.75
N SER A 139 8.38 -13.54 18.01
CA SER A 139 8.84 -14.63 18.87
C SER A 139 8.00 -15.91 18.72
N ALA A 140 6.76 -15.79 18.24
CA ALA A 140 5.82 -16.91 18.11
C ALA A 140 6.28 -18.07 17.20
N PRO A 141 7.06 -17.88 16.11
CA PRO A 141 7.55 -19.00 15.33
C PRO A 141 8.49 -19.92 16.14
N PRO A 142 8.27 -21.25 16.16
CA PRO A 142 9.12 -22.18 16.90
C PRO A 142 10.52 -22.28 16.28
N ASN A 143 11.48 -22.85 17.03
CA ASN A 143 12.85 -23.06 16.55
C ASN A 143 12.98 -24.31 15.65
N THR A 144 12.10 -24.40 14.64
CA THR A 144 12.11 -25.42 13.59
C THR A 144 12.59 -24.80 12.26
N LYS A 145 12.95 -25.62 11.28
CA LYS A 145 13.32 -25.15 9.94
C LYS A 145 12.26 -24.18 9.37
N ILE A 146 10.97 -24.53 9.46
CA ILE A 146 9.86 -23.68 8.98
C ILE A 146 9.74 -22.42 9.82
N GLY A 147 9.87 -22.52 11.15
CA GLY A 147 9.79 -21.35 12.04
C GLY A 147 10.93 -20.36 11.84
N ILE A 148 12.16 -20.82 11.55
CA ILE A 148 13.30 -19.96 11.18
C ILE A 148 12.94 -19.15 9.91
N ARG A 149 12.41 -19.80 8.88
CA ARG A 149 11.97 -19.11 7.66
C ARG A 149 10.89 -18.06 7.95
N ASP A 150 9.86 -18.46 8.66
CA ASP A 150 8.69 -17.62 8.92
C ASP A 150 9.06 -16.40 9.77
N ARG A 151 9.91 -16.60 10.80
CA ARG A 151 10.47 -15.52 11.61
C ARG A 151 11.33 -14.58 10.76
N THR A 152 12.22 -15.11 9.92
CA THR A 152 13.09 -14.28 9.06
C THR A 152 12.29 -13.44 8.07
N ILE A 153 11.21 -14.00 7.49
CA ILE A 153 10.28 -13.25 6.62
C ILE A 153 9.67 -12.06 7.37
N MET A 154 9.16 -12.28 8.58
CA MET A 154 8.51 -11.25 9.38
C MET A 154 9.50 -10.17 9.84
N ILE A 155 10.66 -10.56 10.33
CA ILE A 155 11.74 -9.63 10.74
C ILE A 155 12.16 -8.77 9.54
N LEU A 156 12.38 -9.38 8.39
CA LEU A 156 12.86 -8.67 7.20
C LEU A 156 11.81 -7.70 6.66
N LEU A 157 10.52 -8.09 6.67
CA LEU A 157 9.41 -7.20 6.31
C LEU A 157 9.35 -5.95 7.18
N TYR A 158 9.62 -6.09 8.48
CA TYR A 158 9.60 -4.99 9.41
C TYR A 158 10.84 -4.10 9.27
N ASP A 159 12.02 -4.69 9.45
CA ASP A 159 13.27 -3.91 9.54
C ASP A 159 13.56 -3.15 8.23
N SER A 160 13.41 -3.81 7.09
CA SER A 160 13.62 -3.18 5.78
C SER A 160 12.43 -2.35 5.29
N ALA A 161 11.26 -2.48 5.91
CA ALA A 161 10.01 -1.83 5.50
C ALA A 161 9.64 -2.00 4.02
N VAL A 162 10.12 -3.04 3.35
CA VAL A 162 9.85 -3.31 1.93
C VAL A 162 8.41 -3.77 1.69
N ARG A 163 7.94 -3.65 0.45
CA ARG A 163 6.68 -4.30 0.06
C ARG A 163 6.86 -5.82 0.01
N VAL A 164 5.82 -6.57 0.35
CA VAL A 164 5.88 -8.04 0.28
C VAL A 164 6.30 -8.55 -1.10
N SER A 165 5.87 -7.88 -2.17
CA SER A 165 6.27 -8.24 -3.54
C SER A 165 7.76 -7.98 -3.79
N GLU A 166 8.32 -6.91 -3.23
CA GLU A 166 9.75 -6.60 -3.31
C GLU A 166 10.56 -7.62 -2.52
N LEU A 167 10.14 -7.96 -1.29
CA LEU A 167 10.76 -9.02 -0.49
C LEU A 167 10.82 -10.35 -1.25
N LEU A 168 9.72 -10.75 -1.84
CA LEU A 168 9.61 -12.02 -2.55
C LEU A 168 10.30 -12.02 -3.92
N SER A 169 10.66 -10.86 -4.46
CA SER A 169 11.45 -10.75 -5.69
C SER A 169 12.95 -10.88 -5.43
N LEU A 170 13.40 -10.81 -4.18
CA LEU A 170 14.83 -10.92 -3.84
C LEU A 170 15.39 -12.27 -4.23
N ASN A 171 16.60 -12.24 -4.77
CA ASN A 171 17.48 -13.38 -4.91
C ASN A 171 18.56 -13.34 -3.81
N ILE A 172 19.34 -14.40 -3.68
CA ILE A 172 20.50 -14.43 -2.77
C ILE A 172 21.47 -13.30 -3.13
N SER A 173 21.71 -13.05 -4.43
CA SER A 173 22.57 -11.96 -4.92
C SER A 173 22.10 -10.56 -4.55
N SER A 174 20.85 -10.41 -4.14
CA SER A 174 20.31 -9.10 -3.69
C SER A 174 20.85 -8.65 -2.33
N ILE A 175 21.52 -9.55 -1.56
CA ILE A 175 22.00 -9.28 -0.22
C ILE A 175 23.51 -9.14 -0.24
N ASN A 176 24.04 -8.07 0.32
CA ASN A 176 25.47 -7.90 0.52
C ASN A 176 25.82 -8.07 1.99
N PHE A 177 26.39 -9.22 2.33
CA PHE A 177 26.88 -9.54 3.67
C PHE A 177 28.32 -9.06 3.93
N SER A 178 29.04 -8.64 2.88
CA SER A 178 30.45 -8.24 2.98
C SER A 178 30.62 -6.78 3.40
N SER A 179 29.53 -6.00 3.40
CA SER A 179 29.56 -4.60 3.85
C SER A 179 29.15 -4.46 5.31
N SER A 180 29.61 -3.40 5.94
CA SER A 180 29.17 -2.97 7.26
C SER A 180 28.66 -1.53 7.13
N PRO A 181 27.36 -1.28 7.31
CA PRO A 181 26.27 -2.25 7.59
C PRO A 181 25.92 -3.16 6.40
N VAL A 182 25.32 -4.31 6.71
CA VAL A 182 24.73 -5.23 5.71
C VAL A 182 23.58 -4.53 5.01
N TYR A 183 23.46 -4.69 3.69
CA TYR A 183 22.37 -4.08 2.93
C TYR A 183 21.71 -5.03 1.95
N ILE A 184 20.49 -4.65 1.55
CA ILE A 184 19.68 -5.34 0.55
C ILE A 184 19.47 -4.38 -0.62
N ARG A 185 19.70 -4.88 -1.85
CA ARG A 185 19.39 -4.18 -3.09
C ARG A 185 17.99 -4.56 -3.54
N ILE A 186 17.12 -3.57 -3.73
CA ILE A 186 15.71 -3.75 -4.06
C ILE A 186 15.43 -3.11 -5.41
N HIS A 187 14.86 -3.91 -6.31
CA HIS A 187 14.31 -3.44 -7.57
C HIS A 187 12.85 -3.02 -7.36
N GLY A 188 12.58 -1.74 -7.48
CA GLY A 188 11.26 -1.15 -7.30
C GLY A 188 10.47 -1.04 -8.61
N LYS A 189 9.28 -0.43 -8.53
CA LYS A 189 8.44 -0.15 -9.69
C LYS A 189 9.16 0.81 -10.65
N GLY A 190 9.20 0.47 -11.95
CA GLY A 190 9.82 1.30 -12.99
C GLY A 190 11.33 1.15 -13.05
N ASP A 191 11.85 -0.01 -12.68
CA ASP A 191 13.28 -0.37 -12.72
C ASP A 191 14.19 0.55 -11.86
N LYS A 192 13.60 1.16 -10.82
CA LYS A 192 14.36 1.96 -9.87
C LYS A 192 14.95 1.06 -8.80
N GLU A 193 16.27 1.02 -8.75
CA GLU A 193 16.99 0.36 -7.66
C GLU A 193 17.09 1.25 -6.44
N ARG A 194 17.00 0.65 -5.26
CA ARG A 194 17.37 1.28 -4.00
C ARG A 194 18.07 0.29 -3.08
N ILE A 195 18.95 0.82 -2.25
CA ILE A 195 19.67 0.07 -1.22
C ILE A 195 19.00 0.39 0.12
N ILE A 196 18.76 -0.65 0.91
CA ILE A 196 18.27 -0.53 2.28
C ILE A 196 19.22 -1.28 3.19
N THR A 197 19.76 -0.60 4.19
CA THR A 197 20.54 -1.22 5.26
C THR A 197 19.61 -1.97 6.20
N ILE A 198 20.08 -3.07 6.76
CA ILE A 198 19.39 -3.84 7.80
C ILE A 198 20.21 -3.84 9.08
N THR A 199 19.53 -4.02 10.21
CA THR A 199 20.19 -4.09 11.51
C THR A 199 21.03 -5.37 11.65
N ASP A 200 22.02 -5.34 12.52
CA ASP A 200 22.87 -6.52 12.78
C ASP A 200 22.06 -7.71 13.30
N LYS A 201 21.01 -7.46 14.10
CA LYS A 201 20.08 -8.49 14.55
C LYS A 201 19.38 -9.16 13.38
N THR A 202 18.89 -8.38 12.44
CA THR A 202 18.24 -8.87 11.20
C THR A 202 19.22 -9.63 10.33
N ALA A 203 20.43 -9.12 10.16
CA ALA A 203 21.52 -9.80 9.45
C ALA A 203 21.86 -11.16 10.10
N GLY A 204 21.87 -11.25 11.43
CA GLY A 204 22.05 -12.49 12.17
C GLY A 204 20.97 -13.54 11.84
N HIS A 205 19.69 -13.17 11.92
CA HIS A 205 18.58 -14.04 11.53
C HIS A 205 18.68 -14.49 10.07
N LEU A 206 19.05 -13.57 9.19
CA LEU A 206 19.20 -13.87 7.78
C LEU A 206 20.35 -14.85 7.50
N ARG A 207 21.48 -14.74 8.21
CA ARG A 207 22.60 -15.72 8.12
C ARG A 207 22.17 -17.12 8.55
N VAL A 208 21.41 -17.24 9.66
CA VAL A 208 20.86 -18.51 10.13
C VAL A 208 19.91 -19.11 9.07
N TYR A 209 19.04 -18.29 8.50
CA TYR A 209 18.14 -18.69 7.43
C TYR A 209 18.93 -19.18 6.21
N MET A 210 19.92 -18.42 5.74
CA MET A 210 20.78 -18.78 4.61
C MET A 210 21.47 -20.13 4.81
N LYS A 211 22.06 -20.34 5.97
CA LYS A 211 22.72 -21.64 6.31
C LYS A 211 21.71 -22.81 6.25
N THR A 212 20.46 -22.57 6.62
CA THR A 212 19.43 -23.62 6.73
C THR A 212 18.77 -23.95 5.39
N PHE A 213 18.54 -22.94 4.54
CA PHE A 213 17.76 -23.07 3.31
C PHE A 213 18.59 -22.98 2.02
N HIS A 214 19.78 -22.37 2.09
CA HIS A 214 20.64 -22.11 0.94
C HIS A 214 22.08 -22.60 1.16
N PRO A 215 22.31 -23.87 1.48
CA PRO A 215 23.67 -24.39 1.78
C PRO A 215 24.62 -24.24 0.59
N CYS A 216 24.10 -24.28 -0.66
CA CYS A 216 24.91 -24.16 -1.88
C CYS A 216 25.12 -22.72 -2.35
N CYS A 217 24.49 -21.72 -1.69
CA CYS A 217 24.63 -20.28 -1.99
C CYS A 217 24.48 -19.89 -3.48
N ASP A 218 23.59 -20.57 -4.22
CA ASP A 218 23.28 -20.21 -5.60
C ASP A 218 22.69 -18.78 -5.66
N LYS A 219 23.45 -17.86 -6.27
CA LYS A 219 23.15 -16.43 -6.28
C LYS A 219 21.84 -16.06 -6.96
N ASP A 220 21.42 -16.85 -7.93
CA ASP A 220 20.19 -16.60 -8.72
C ASP A 220 18.96 -17.21 -8.09
N MET A 221 19.14 -18.05 -7.07
CA MET A 221 18.02 -18.66 -6.37
C MET A 221 17.19 -17.61 -5.61
N PRO A 222 15.84 -17.71 -5.68
CA PRO A 222 14.98 -16.85 -4.88
C PRO A 222 15.29 -16.95 -3.39
N LEU A 223 15.40 -15.81 -2.70
CA LEU A 223 15.66 -15.79 -1.26
C LEU A 223 14.60 -16.59 -0.50
N PHE A 224 13.32 -16.34 -0.78
CA PHE A 224 12.20 -17.09 -0.20
C PHE A 224 11.48 -17.89 -1.28
N TYR A 225 11.48 -19.20 -1.10
CA TYR A 225 10.90 -20.14 -2.06
C TYR A 225 9.97 -21.16 -1.41
N THR A 226 9.18 -21.81 -2.22
CA THR A 226 8.39 -22.99 -1.90
C THR A 226 8.83 -24.14 -2.80
N ASN A 227 8.85 -25.36 -2.26
CA ASN A 227 9.04 -26.56 -3.06
C ASN A 227 7.72 -27.32 -3.07
N ILE A 228 7.16 -27.49 -4.27
CA ILE A 228 5.90 -28.22 -4.49
C ILE A 228 6.19 -29.32 -5.48
N LYS A 229 6.09 -30.57 -5.05
CA LYS A 229 6.35 -31.77 -5.88
C LYS A 229 7.74 -31.71 -6.57
N GLY A 230 8.77 -31.26 -5.83
CA GLY A 230 10.14 -31.16 -6.35
C GLY A 230 10.43 -29.90 -7.16
N ILE A 231 9.42 -29.10 -7.50
CA ILE A 231 9.60 -27.85 -8.25
C ILE A 231 9.77 -26.69 -7.26
N THR A 232 10.93 -26.05 -7.34
CA THR A 232 11.24 -24.84 -6.56
C THR A 232 10.70 -23.62 -7.29
N GLY A 233 9.89 -22.82 -6.58
CA GLY A 233 9.33 -21.57 -7.11
C GLY A 233 9.29 -20.48 -6.05
N ARG A 234 9.22 -19.22 -6.48
CA ARG A 234 9.09 -18.08 -5.55
C ARG A 234 7.86 -18.22 -4.67
N MET A 235 8.01 -17.88 -3.40
CA MET A 235 6.87 -17.82 -2.48
C MET A 235 5.87 -16.76 -2.93
N SER A 236 4.57 -17.02 -2.76
CA SER A 236 3.53 -16.06 -3.10
C SER A 236 3.23 -15.08 -1.95
N PRO A 237 2.74 -13.85 -2.24
CA PRO A 237 2.27 -12.94 -1.20
C PRO A 237 1.16 -13.53 -0.31
N GLY A 238 0.32 -14.41 -0.87
CA GLY A 238 -0.71 -15.13 -0.11
C GLY A 238 -0.13 -16.09 0.92
N ASN A 239 1.03 -16.72 0.62
CA ASN A 239 1.73 -17.56 1.59
C ASN A 239 2.21 -16.74 2.79
N VAL A 240 2.83 -15.58 2.53
CA VAL A 240 3.28 -14.68 3.60
C VAL A 240 2.12 -14.19 4.45
N ALA A 241 0.99 -13.80 3.82
CA ALA A 241 -0.20 -13.39 4.55
C ALA A 241 -0.73 -14.52 5.46
N ARG A 242 -0.76 -15.77 4.98
CA ARG A 242 -1.16 -16.94 5.80
C ARG A 242 -0.19 -17.22 6.96
N ILE A 243 1.12 -17.07 6.74
CA ILE A 243 2.14 -17.19 7.78
C ILE A 243 1.87 -16.18 8.89
N ILE A 244 1.71 -14.91 8.55
CA ILE A 244 1.44 -13.85 9.52
C ILE A 244 0.12 -14.11 10.26
N SER A 245 -0.95 -14.43 9.55
CA SER A 245 -2.26 -14.72 10.17
C SER A 245 -2.20 -15.91 11.13
N LYS A 246 -1.42 -16.95 10.80
CA LYS A 246 -1.21 -18.12 11.66
C LYS A 246 -0.61 -17.72 13.01
N TYR A 247 0.48 -16.96 13.01
CA TYR A 247 1.16 -16.55 14.24
C TYR A 247 0.38 -15.49 15.01
N ALA A 248 -0.32 -14.59 14.32
CA ALA A 248 -1.23 -13.64 14.94
C ALA A 248 -2.38 -14.37 15.70
N ALA A 249 -2.95 -15.42 15.12
CA ALA A 249 -3.98 -16.23 15.77
C ALA A 249 -3.43 -16.94 17.02
N LEU A 250 -2.16 -17.36 16.99
CA LEU A 250 -1.53 -18.10 18.09
C LEU A 250 -1.35 -17.24 19.35
N ILE A 251 -1.01 -15.96 19.18
CA ILE A 251 -0.76 -15.05 20.31
C ILE A 251 -1.98 -14.25 20.73
N ARG A 252 -3.09 -14.32 20.00
CA ARG A 252 -4.26 -13.44 20.18
C ARG A 252 -4.90 -13.54 21.57
N ALA A 253 -4.87 -14.71 22.18
CA ALA A 253 -5.44 -14.89 23.52
C ALA A 253 -4.70 -14.05 24.57
N ASP A 254 -3.37 -13.95 24.45
CA ASP A 254 -2.51 -13.22 25.40
C ASP A 254 -2.32 -11.75 24.98
N HIS A 255 -2.71 -11.39 23.75
CA HIS A 255 -2.57 -10.06 23.16
C HIS A 255 -3.92 -9.57 22.58
N PRO A 256 -4.89 -9.18 23.44
CA PRO A 256 -6.23 -8.78 23.02
C PRO A 256 -6.26 -7.50 22.18
N ASP A 257 -5.28 -6.62 22.36
CA ASP A 257 -5.12 -5.35 21.62
C ASP A 257 -4.55 -5.54 20.22
N LEU A 258 -4.17 -6.77 19.86
CA LEU A 258 -3.65 -7.07 18.54
C LEU A 258 -4.72 -6.79 17.47
N PRO A 259 -4.42 -6.02 16.40
CA PRO A 259 -5.38 -5.72 15.34
C PRO A 259 -6.10 -6.98 14.83
N GLU A 260 -7.40 -6.87 14.55
CA GLU A 260 -8.21 -8.01 14.11
C GLU A 260 -7.60 -8.74 12.91
N ARG A 261 -7.09 -7.99 11.96
CA ARG A 261 -6.45 -8.52 10.75
C ARG A 261 -5.04 -7.98 10.59
N ILE A 262 -4.05 -8.86 10.70
CA ILE A 262 -2.65 -8.52 10.44
C ILE A 262 -2.24 -9.00 9.06
N TYR A 263 -1.58 -8.14 8.29
CA TYR A 263 -1.15 -8.40 6.93
C TYR A 263 0.20 -7.73 6.62
N PRO A 264 0.94 -8.19 5.60
CA PRO A 264 2.31 -7.74 5.35
C PRO A 264 2.50 -6.22 5.29
N HIS A 265 1.54 -5.49 4.71
CA HIS A 265 1.65 -4.03 4.60
C HIS A 265 1.56 -3.31 5.95
N MET A 266 0.97 -3.95 6.97
CA MET A 266 0.93 -3.41 8.34
C MET A 266 2.32 -3.37 8.97
N PHE A 267 3.18 -4.36 8.73
CA PHE A 267 4.59 -4.36 9.16
C PHE A 267 5.34 -3.12 8.66
N ARG A 268 5.23 -2.87 7.37
CA ARG A 268 5.84 -1.70 6.75
C ARG A 268 5.29 -0.39 7.32
N ARG A 269 3.98 -0.33 7.58
CA ARG A 269 3.34 0.84 8.20
C ARG A 269 3.85 1.06 9.62
N THR A 270 3.85 0.01 10.45
CA THR A 270 4.35 0.06 11.82
C THR A 270 5.80 0.57 11.84
N ARG A 271 6.67 0.02 10.98
CA ARG A 271 8.06 0.49 10.89
C ARG A 271 8.15 1.96 10.46
N ALA A 272 7.34 2.38 9.50
CA ALA A 272 7.33 3.77 9.04
C ALA A 272 6.88 4.73 10.14
N CYS A 273 5.85 4.36 10.91
CA CYS A 273 5.39 5.16 12.06
C CYS A 273 6.45 5.20 13.16
N ASN A 274 7.06 4.06 13.51
CA ASN A 274 8.11 4.02 14.52
C ASN A 274 9.32 4.88 14.12
N LEU A 275 9.82 4.75 12.87
CA LEU A 275 10.92 5.59 12.39
C LEU A 275 10.59 7.08 12.49
N TYR A 276 9.37 7.48 12.16
CA TYR A 276 8.94 8.86 12.28
C TYR A 276 8.86 9.30 13.76
N GLN A 277 8.30 8.45 14.63
CA GLN A 277 8.21 8.71 16.08
C GLN A 277 9.58 8.72 16.76
N ASP A 278 10.55 7.98 16.24
CA ASP A 278 11.96 8.01 16.66
C ASP A 278 12.71 9.26 16.13
N GLY A 279 12.00 10.26 15.57
CA GLY A 279 12.58 11.52 15.10
C GLY A 279 13.22 11.46 13.71
N VAL A 280 13.08 10.36 12.96
CA VAL A 280 13.63 10.28 11.60
C VAL A 280 12.83 11.19 10.66
N GLU A 281 13.52 12.04 9.93
CA GLU A 281 12.92 12.95 8.96
C GLU A 281 11.98 12.24 7.97
N LEU A 282 10.80 12.82 7.72
CA LEU A 282 9.79 12.24 6.86
C LEU A 282 10.30 11.96 5.43
N GLU A 283 11.23 12.78 4.94
CA GLU A 283 11.84 12.58 3.63
C GLU A 283 12.71 11.32 3.62
N LEU A 284 13.51 11.10 4.66
CA LEU A 284 14.33 9.89 4.80
C LEU A 284 13.44 8.64 4.93
N VAL A 285 12.37 8.71 5.74
CA VAL A 285 11.36 7.63 5.82
C VAL A 285 10.77 7.35 4.43
N SER A 286 10.44 8.40 3.65
CA SER A 286 9.92 8.26 2.29
C SER A 286 10.91 7.57 1.34
N ARG A 287 12.20 7.88 1.45
CA ARG A 287 13.28 7.24 0.67
C ARG A 287 13.43 5.76 1.05
N ILE A 288 13.46 5.42 2.34
CA ILE A 288 13.50 4.04 2.84
C ILE A 288 12.32 3.24 2.26
N LEU A 289 11.14 3.80 2.33
CA LEU A 289 9.93 3.19 1.78
C LEU A 289 9.94 3.10 0.24
N GLY A 290 10.74 3.88 -0.45
CA GLY A 290 10.72 3.97 -1.91
C GLY A 290 9.39 4.51 -2.43
N HIS A 291 8.89 5.59 -1.81
CA HIS A 291 7.76 6.35 -2.31
C HIS A 291 8.24 7.37 -3.35
N SER A 292 7.51 7.49 -4.44
CA SER A 292 7.79 8.50 -5.47
C SER A 292 7.39 9.92 -5.05
N SER A 293 6.59 10.05 -3.97
CA SER A 293 6.12 11.31 -3.41
C SER A 293 6.04 11.19 -1.89
N THR A 294 6.56 12.18 -1.18
CA THR A 294 6.48 12.32 0.29
C THR A 294 5.03 12.44 0.76
N GLN A 295 4.12 12.91 -0.08
CA GLN A 295 2.70 12.97 0.21
C GLN A 295 2.10 11.59 0.57
N THR A 296 2.64 10.52 -0.04
CA THR A 296 2.24 9.15 0.31
C THR A 296 2.73 8.73 1.71
N THR A 297 3.80 9.36 2.20
CA THR A 297 4.40 9.06 3.50
C THR A 297 3.73 9.86 4.64
N ARG A 298 3.11 11.00 4.32
CA ARG A 298 2.38 11.83 5.31
C ARG A 298 1.28 11.07 6.06
N ILE A 299 0.76 9.99 5.50
CA ILE A 299 -0.22 9.13 6.19
C ILE A 299 0.37 8.37 7.40
N TYR A 300 1.69 8.33 7.53
CA TYR A 300 2.42 7.72 8.65
C TYR A 300 2.94 8.77 9.64
N ALA A 301 2.89 10.05 9.28
CA ALA A 301 3.38 11.17 10.08
C ALA A 301 2.31 11.66 11.06
N ALA A 302 1.78 10.77 11.90
CA ALA A 302 1.02 11.16 13.07
C ALA A 302 2.02 11.38 14.22
N PRO A 303 2.21 12.62 14.71
CA PRO A 303 3.10 12.87 15.84
C PRO A 303 2.58 12.14 17.08
N SER A 304 3.49 11.59 17.87
CA SER A 304 3.15 11.07 19.19
C SER A 304 2.87 12.23 20.17
N ILE A 305 2.25 11.93 21.31
CA ILE A 305 2.03 12.93 22.37
C ILE A 305 3.38 13.44 22.88
N GLU A 306 4.38 12.55 22.98
CA GLU A 306 5.75 12.88 23.39
C GLU A 306 6.40 13.85 22.40
N MET A 307 6.32 13.59 21.09
CA MET A 307 6.84 14.51 20.07
C MET A 307 6.17 15.89 20.13
N MET A 308 4.86 15.94 20.40
CA MET A 308 4.13 17.19 20.56
C MET A 308 4.60 17.93 21.82
N ARG A 309 4.81 17.19 22.92
CA ARG A 309 5.34 17.76 24.17
C ARG A 309 6.74 18.33 23.97
N GLU A 310 7.67 17.56 23.42
CA GLU A 310 9.04 18.00 23.14
C GLU A 310 9.08 19.23 22.23
N ALA A 311 8.24 19.27 21.20
CA ALA A 311 8.13 20.42 20.31
C ALA A 311 7.58 21.68 21.02
N MET A 312 6.73 21.51 22.03
CA MET A 312 6.22 22.60 22.86
C MET A 312 7.25 23.05 23.89
N GLU A 313 7.93 22.12 24.58
CA GLU A 313 8.97 22.40 25.58
C GLU A 313 10.17 23.14 24.95
N HIS A 314 10.57 22.83 23.71
CA HIS A 314 11.63 23.57 22.98
C HIS A 314 11.29 25.06 22.70
N ASN A 315 10.04 25.46 22.87
CA ASN A 315 9.57 26.82 22.67
C ASN A 315 9.20 27.52 24.00
N GLU A 316 9.39 26.85 25.15
CA GLU A 316 9.08 27.45 26.47
C GLU A 316 9.95 28.67 26.82
N ASP A 317 11.19 28.75 26.26
CA ASP A 317 12.05 29.94 26.44
C ASP A 317 11.44 31.25 25.88
N SER A 318 10.34 31.17 25.14
CA SER A 318 9.63 32.32 24.59
C SER A 318 8.41 32.75 25.40
N VAL A 319 8.00 31.94 26.39
CA VAL A 319 6.93 32.31 27.31
C VAL A 319 7.59 33.01 28.51
N PRO A 320 7.36 34.31 28.74
CA PRO A 320 7.89 34.98 29.94
C PRO A 320 7.45 34.19 31.17
N ASP A 321 8.37 33.98 32.10
CA ASP A 321 8.08 33.48 33.43
C ASP A 321 7.25 34.57 34.15
N GLU A 322 5.97 34.66 33.81
CA GLU A 322 5.04 35.52 34.51
C GLU A 322 4.84 34.88 35.87
N ASN A 323 5.45 35.51 36.89
CA ASN A 323 5.03 35.26 38.26
C ASN A 323 3.51 35.34 38.28
N PRO A 324 2.83 34.30 38.82
CA PRO A 324 1.37 34.34 38.85
C PRO A 324 0.91 35.67 39.41
N LEU A 325 0.13 36.42 38.65
CA LEU A 325 -0.41 37.75 39.00
C LEU A 325 -1.03 37.82 40.40
N TRP A 326 -1.28 36.67 40.99
CA TRP A 326 -1.93 36.51 42.31
C TRP A 326 -0.96 36.16 43.46
N LEU A 327 0.36 36.30 43.29
CA LEU A 327 1.36 36.10 44.34
C LEU A 327 1.82 37.43 45.02
N GLY A 328 1.34 38.58 44.55
CA GLY A 328 1.60 39.86 45.13
C GLY A 328 0.83 40.09 46.45
N ASP A 329 1.24 41.12 47.23
CA ASP A 329 0.44 41.52 48.37
C ASP A 329 -0.92 42.12 47.94
N GLU A 330 -1.89 42.17 48.87
CA GLU A 330 -3.26 42.55 48.54
C GLU A 330 -3.37 43.98 48.00
N ALA A 331 -2.47 44.86 48.37
CA ALA A 331 -2.44 46.25 47.91
C ALA A 331 -1.92 46.36 46.47
N GLU A 332 -0.96 45.50 46.09
CA GLU A 332 -0.43 45.40 44.73
C GLU A 332 -1.45 44.76 43.79
N LEU A 333 -2.11 43.70 44.25
CA LEU A 333 -3.20 43.06 43.54
C LEU A 333 -4.39 43.98 43.30
N ALA A 334 -4.78 44.78 44.31
CA ALA A 334 -5.83 45.78 44.18
C ALA A 334 -5.49 46.86 43.13
N ARG A 335 -4.21 47.28 43.03
CA ARG A 335 -3.74 48.22 42.00
C ARG A 335 -3.78 47.62 40.61
N LEU A 336 -3.35 46.34 40.46
CA LEU A 336 -3.41 45.61 39.21
C LEU A 336 -4.86 45.43 38.72
N CYS A 337 -5.79 45.24 39.64
CA CYS A 337 -7.23 45.18 39.36
C CYS A 337 -7.88 46.54 39.15
N GLY A 338 -7.15 47.67 39.31
CA GLY A 338 -7.69 49.02 39.16
C GLY A 338 -8.61 49.45 40.31
N ILE A 339 -8.58 48.77 41.46
CA ILE A 339 -9.33 49.06 42.66
C ILE A 339 -8.38 49.59 43.73
N ARG A 340 -8.92 50.54 44.59
CA ARG A 340 -8.16 51.18 45.71
C ARG A 340 -8.52 50.52 47.01
#